data_d4cc7ccc0784c6cdb4d3cee7199f28a9
#
_entry.id   d4cc7ccc0784c6cdb4d3cee7199f28a9
#
_cell.length_a   1.000
_cell.length_b   1.000
_cell.length_c   1.000
_cell.angle_alpha   90.00
_cell.angle_beta   90.00
_cell.angle_gamma   90.00
#
_symmetry.space_group_name_H-M   'P 1'
#
loop_
_entity.id
_entity.type
_entity.pdbx_description
1 polymer ?
#
loop_
_entity_poly.entity_id
_entity_poly.type
_entity_poly.pdbx_seq_one_letter_code
_entity_poly.pdbx_strand_id
1 'polypeptide(L)'
;VLVVGAGPAGLAAAIQLKVLRPDLDVCVVEKALDLGNHNLSGAVLEKEPLHSLLDAAKPDWRESDEAKDVLANVIDKDDIMFLLGQSMSFNIFWAIKMAKSLGIGWGQMIHHGDYSLSISKLTKWLGNIARERGVEVLTGFAADHVVLDGAGMATGVKLVDQGIDKEGHKQPNYVEGEAIEANFVVLAEGCDGLLTERFVEAAGLERESHQLYSIGVKELIKVTPEQYAKFSRGRVVHAMGY
;
A
#
# COMPACT_ATOMS: atom_id res chain seq x y z
N VAL A 1 -13.28 -4.53 -15.04
CA VAL A 1 -13.08 -3.88 -13.72
C VAL A 1 -11.93 -2.88 -13.84
N LEU A 2 -12.13 -1.66 -13.37
CA LEU A 2 -11.09 -0.63 -13.30
C LEU A 2 -10.69 -0.40 -11.84
N VAL A 3 -9.38 -0.48 -11.58
CA VAL A 3 -8.78 -0.21 -10.27
C VAL A 3 -8.01 1.10 -10.35
N VAL A 4 -8.31 2.06 -9.49
CA VAL A 4 -7.60 3.34 -9.40
C VAL A 4 -6.60 3.29 -8.27
N GLY A 5 -5.32 3.36 -8.63
CA GLY A 5 -4.18 3.27 -7.72
C GLY A 5 -3.51 1.90 -7.75
N ALA A 6 -2.25 1.86 -8.18
CA ALA A 6 -1.40 0.66 -8.20
C ALA A 6 -0.53 0.53 -6.95
N GLY A 7 -1.05 0.95 -5.81
CA GLY A 7 -0.47 0.62 -4.51
C GLY A 7 -0.67 -0.85 -4.15
N PRO A 8 -0.14 -1.31 -2.99
CA PRO A 8 -0.30 -2.71 -2.57
C PRO A 8 -1.76 -3.19 -2.55
N ALA A 9 -2.70 -2.34 -2.10
CA ALA A 9 -4.12 -2.68 -2.02
C ALA A 9 -4.74 -2.87 -3.42
N GLY A 10 -4.51 -1.92 -4.34
CA GLY A 10 -5.06 -2.00 -5.71
C GLY A 10 -4.50 -3.18 -6.49
N LEU A 11 -3.19 -3.42 -6.41
CA LEU A 11 -2.55 -4.57 -7.06
C LEU A 11 -3.01 -5.90 -6.45
N ALA A 12 -3.14 -5.99 -5.12
CA ALA A 12 -3.67 -7.18 -4.47
C ALA A 12 -5.11 -7.48 -4.91
N ALA A 13 -5.97 -6.44 -4.99
CA ALA A 13 -7.33 -6.58 -5.50
C ALA A 13 -7.36 -7.06 -6.95
N ALA A 14 -6.55 -6.46 -7.83
CA ALA A 14 -6.46 -6.83 -9.23
C ALA A 14 -5.96 -8.28 -9.43
N ILE A 15 -4.92 -8.66 -8.70
CA ILE A 15 -4.38 -10.04 -8.71
C ILE A 15 -5.46 -11.02 -8.25
N GLN A 16 -6.10 -10.74 -7.11
CA GLN A 16 -7.13 -11.62 -6.55
C GLN A 16 -8.33 -11.76 -7.48
N LEU A 17 -8.75 -10.70 -8.16
CA LEU A 17 -9.79 -10.77 -9.18
C LEU A 17 -9.41 -11.74 -10.30
N LYS A 18 -8.17 -11.66 -10.81
CA LYS A 18 -7.69 -12.56 -11.86
C LYS A 18 -7.48 -14.00 -11.38
N VAL A 19 -7.19 -14.22 -10.09
CA VAL A 19 -7.15 -15.57 -9.50
C VAL A 19 -8.53 -16.19 -9.47
N LEU A 20 -9.54 -15.43 -9.03
CA LEU A 20 -10.91 -15.91 -8.89
C LEU A 20 -11.67 -15.99 -10.22
N ARG A 21 -11.40 -15.06 -11.12
CA ARG A 21 -12.07 -14.90 -12.41
C ARG A 21 -11.05 -14.53 -13.51
N PRO A 22 -10.32 -15.52 -14.05
CA PRO A 22 -9.32 -15.29 -15.10
C PRO A 22 -9.88 -14.65 -16.38
N ASP A 23 -11.19 -14.80 -16.60
CA ASP A 23 -11.92 -14.27 -17.75
C ASP A 23 -12.22 -12.76 -17.65
N LEU A 24 -12.12 -12.16 -16.46
CA LEU A 24 -12.37 -10.74 -16.29
C LEU A 24 -11.30 -9.88 -16.95
N ASP A 25 -11.74 -8.82 -17.63
CA ASP A 25 -10.87 -7.72 -18.01
C ASP A 25 -10.63 -6.84 -16.78
N VAL A 26 -9.38 -6.74 -16.37
CA VAL A 26 -8.96 -5.93 -15.22
C VAL A 26 -7.88 -4.96 -15.67
N CYS A 27 -8.15 -3.66 -15.47
CA CYS A 27 -7.21 -2.58 -15.73
C CYS A 27 -6.92 -1.84 -14.41
N VAL A 28 -5.66 -1.50 -14.19
CA VAL A 28 -5.19 -0.67 -13.08
C VAL A 28 -4.60 0.61 -13.63
N VAL A 29 -5.06 1.77 -13.17
CA VAL A 29 -4.47 3.07 -13.50
C VAL A 29 -3.66 3.60 -12.32
N GLU A 30 -2.48 4.16 -12.61
CA GLU A 30 -1.56 4.69 -11.61
C GLU A 30 -1.03 6.06 -12.06
N LYS A 31 -1.09 7.05 -11.18
CA LYS A 31 -0.61 8.41 -11.47
C LYS A 31 0.89 8.53 -11.58
N ALA A 32 1.64 7.70 -10.86
CA ALA A 32 3.09 7.68 -10.95
C ALA A 32 3.56 7.11 -12.30
N LEU A 33 4.69 7.61 -12.79
CA LEU A 33 5.31 7.12 -14.04
C LEU A 33 5.78 5.66 -13.92
N ASP A 34 6.18 5.27 -12.70
CA ASP A 34 6.58 3.89 -12.38
C ASP A 34 5.88 3.41 -11.11
N LEU A 35 5.62 2.11 -11.05
CA LEU A 35 5.08 1.47 -9.86
C LEU A 35 5.98 1.69 -8.65
N GLY A 36 5.39 1.99 -7.51
CA GLY A 36 6.09 2.15 -6.26
C GLY A 36 6.75 3.52 -6.03
N ASN A 37 6.73 4.44 -7.01
CA ASN A 37 7.40 5.74 -6.88
C ASN A 37 6.82 6.63 -5.78
N HIS A 38 5.51 6.52 -5.49
CA HIS A 38 4.85 7.30 -4.45
C HIS A 38 4.65 6.50 -3.15
N ASN A 39 5.21 5.30 -3.05
CA ASN A 39 5.10 4.50 -1.85
C ASN A 39 6.23 4.77 -0.86
N LEU A 40 5.86 5.10 0.36
CA LEU A 40 6.79 5.30 1.46
C LEU A 40 6.75 4.11 2.41
N SER A 41 7.93 3.53 2.68
CA SER A 41 8.09 2.43 3.63
C SER A 41 8.25 2.97 5.06
N GLY A 42 7.95 2.17 6.06
CA GLY A 42 8.09 2.52 7.47
C GLY A 42 7.18 1.70 8.37
N ALA A 43 6.52 0.68 7.81
CA ALA A 43 5.65 -0.24 8.51
C ALA A 43 6.17 -1.67 8.43
N VAL A 44 5.62 -2.51 9.27
CA VAL A 44 5.75 -3.96 9.20
C VAL A 44 4.63 -4.51 8.32
N LEU A 45 4.96 -5.47 7.48
CA LEU A 45 3.98 -6.18 6.68
C LEU A 45 3.72 -7.56 7.28
N GLU A 46 2.46 -7.83 7.63
CA GLU A 46 2.00 -9.14 8.07
C GLU A 46 2.16 -10.16 6.94
N LYS A 47 2.78 -11.30 7.26
CA LYS A 47 3.12 -12.31 6.26
C LYS A 47 1.90 -13.08 5.74
N GLU A 48 0.93 -13.40 6.60
CA GLU A 48 -0.15 -14.32 6.27
C GLU A 48 -1.03 -13.83 5.09
N PRO A 49 -1.51 -12.55 5.07
CA PRO A 49 -2.29 -12.06 3.94
C PRO A 49 -1.47 -12.05 2.63
N LEU A 50 -0.19 -11.65 2.71
CA LEU A 50 0.68 -11.65 1.53
C LEU A 50 0.92 -13.06 1.01
N HIS A 51 1.25 -14.01 1.88
CA HIS A 51 1.49 -15.41 1.48
C HIS A 51 0.24 -16.02 0.86
N SER A 52 -0.95 -15.80 1.45
CA SER A 52 -2.21 -16.28 0.90
C SER A 52 -2.45 -15.79 -0.54
N LEU A 53 -2.21 -14.50 -0.79
CA LEU A 53 -2.31 -13.93 -2.13
C LEU A 53 -1.30 -14.56 -3.09
N LEU A 54 -0.04 -14.65 -2.69
CA LEU A 54 1.04 -15.16 -3.52
C LEU A 54 0.90 -16.65 -3.81
N ASP A 55 0.51 -17.47 -2.83
CA ASP A 55 0.28 -18.91 -3.00
C ASP A 55 -0.81 -19.18 -4.04
N ALA A 56 -1.84 -18.33 -4.09
CA ALA A 56 -2.89 -18.43 -5.09
C ALA A 56 -2.48 -17.88 -6.46
N ALA A 57 -1.71 -16.78 -6.48
CA ALA A 57 -1.36 -16.08 -7.72
C ALA A 57 -0.09 -16.60 -8.39
N LYS A 58 0.91 -17.02 -7.64
CA LYS A 58 2.23 -17.46 -8.15
C LYS A 58 2.82 -18.52 -7.23
N PRO A 59 2.37 -19.79 -7.32
CA PRO A 59 2.73 -20.85 -6.36
C PRO A 59 4.24 -21.06 -6.15
N ASP A 60 5.05 -20.76 -7.17
CA ASP A 60 6.51 -20.84 -7.16
C ASP A 60 7.22 -19.55 -6.66
N TRP A 61 6.47 -18.59 -6.12
CA TRP A 61 7.00 -17.29 -5.73
C TRP A 61 8.21 -17.36 -4.77
N ARG A 62 8.25 -18.37 -3.89
CA ARG A 62 9.34 -18.55 -2.91
C ARG A 62 10.70 -18.82 -3.56
N GLU A 63 10.71 -19.32 -4.80
CA GLU A 63 11.92 -19.62 -5.55
C GLU A 63 12.46 -18.42 -6.33
N SER A 64 11.61 -17.39 -6.55
CA SER A 64 11.97 -16.21 -7.33
C SER A 64 13.00 -15.33 -6.61
N ASP A 65 13.89 -14.73 -7.38
CA ASP A 65 14.90 -13.82 -6.85
C ASP A 65 14.29 -12.51 -6.35
N GLU A 66 13.18 -12.07 -6.97
CA GLU A 66 12.42 -10.92 -6.50
C GLU A 66 11.84 -11.16 -5.10
N ALA A 67 11.26 -12.33 -4.83
CA ALA A 67 10.77 -12.67 -3.50
C ALA A 67 11.89 -12.65 -2.47
N LYS A 68 13.04 -13.23 -2.78
CA LYS A 68 14.22 -13.26 -1.89
C LYS A 68 14.73 -11.83 -1.60
N ASP A 69 14.71 -10.93 -2.58
CA ASP A 69 15.12 -9.53 -2.37
C ASP A 69 14.08 -8.75 -1.58
N VAL A 70 12.79 -8.84 -1.96
CA VAL A 70 11.72 -8.07 -1.33
C VAL A 70 11.47 -8.50 0.11
N LEU A 71 11.51 -9.81 0.39
CA LEU A 71 11.22 -10.43 1.68
C LEU A 71 12.48 -10.78 2.50
N ALA A 72 13.61 -10.18 2.17
CA ALA A 72 14.92 -10.49 2.79
C ALA A 72 14.98 -10.24 4.31
N ASN A 73 14.17 -9.35 4.84
CA ASN A 73 14.24 -8.93 6.23
C ASN A 73 13.02 -9.42 7.01
N VAL A 74 13.12 -10.64 7.52
CA VAL A 74 12.16 -11.23 8.45
C VAL A 74 12.41 -10.65 9.84
N ILE A 75 11.34 -10.32 10.56
CA ILE A 75 11.39 -9.86 11.94
C ILE A 75 11.50 -11.08 12.85
N ASP A 76 12.59 -11.17 13.58
CA ASP A 76 12.85 -12.24 14.54
C ASP A 76 12.80 -11.77 16.00
N LYS A 77 12.82 -10.45 16.23
CA LYS A 77 12.79 -9.86 17.56
C LYS A 77 11.96 -8.59 17.62
N ASP A 78 11.00 -8.58 18.53
CA ASP A 78 10.19 -7.40 18.88
C ASP A 78 10.60 -6.88 20.25
N ASP A 79 10.72 -5.56 20.35
CA ASP A 79 10.84 -4.86 21.63
C ASP A 79 9.84 -3.70 21.68
N ILE A 80 9.21 -3.50 22.83
CA ILE A 80 8.35 -2.35 23.08
C ILE A 80 8.93 -1.59 24.26
N MET A 81 9.41 -0.38 23.98
CA MET A 81 10.12 0.46 24.94
C MET A 81 9.23 1.63 25.36
N PHE A 82 9.11 1.81 26.66
CA PHE A 82 8.51 3.01 27.23
C PHE A 82 9.62 3.95 27.69
N LEU A 83 9.64 5.16 27.10
CA LEU A 83 10.69 6.15 27.36
C LEU A 83 10.19 7.13 28.42
N LEU A 84 10.93 7.26 29.53
CA LEU A 84 10.69 8.23 30.60
C LEU A 84 11.60 9.46 30.52
N GLY A 85 12.44 9.54 29.52
CA GLY A 85 13.38 10.63 29.29
C GLY A 85 14.55 10.18 28.41
N GLN A 86 15.57 11.03 28.30
CA GLN A 86 16.72 10.79 27.43
C GLN A 86 17.58 9.57 27.83
N SER A 87 17.57 9.17 29.09
CA SER A 87 18.45 8.13 29.63
C SER A 87 17.74 6.95 30.28
N MET A 88 16.40 6.99 30.39
CA MET A 88 15.65 5.97 31.09
C MET A 88 14.56 5.40 30.21
N SER A 89 14.58 4.07 30.02
CA SER A 89 13.57 3.34 29.26
C SER A 89 13.33 1.95 29.87
N PHE A 90 12.12 1.45 29.69
CA PHE A 90 11.71 0.12 30.13
C PHE A 90 11.18 -0.68 28.96
N ASN A 91 11.60 -1.93 28.83
CA ASN A 91 11.01 -2.85 27.87
C ASN A 91 9.75 -3.48 28.49
N ILE A 92 8.60 -3.19 27.88
CA ILE A 92 7.28 -3.67 28.33
C ILE A 92 6.72 -4.80 27.46
N PHE A 93 7.54 -5.37 26.55
CA PHE A 93 7.09 -6.40 25.60
C PHE A 93 6.52 -7.65 26.29
N TRP A 94 7.07 -8.02 27.46
CA TRP A 94 6.54 -9.13 28.26
C TRP A 94 5.08 -8.90 28.70
N ALA A 95 4.73 -7.67 29.06
CA ALA A 95 3.36 -7.32 29.47
C ALA A 95 2.39 -7.42 28.27
N ILE A 96 2.83 -7.02 27.08
CA ILE A 96 2.06 -7.16 25.85
C ILE A 96 1.81 -8.63 25.51
N LYS A 97 2.83 -9.49 25.64
CA LYS A 97 2.67 -10.93 25.45
C LYS A 97 1.66 -11.54 26.45
N MET A 98 1.71 -11.11 27.70
CA MET A 98 0.77 -11.54 28.73
C MET A 98 -0.65 -11.07 28.41
N ALA A 99 -0.84 -9.81 28.03
CA ALA A 99 -2.13 -9.28 27.61
C ALA A 99 -2.73 -10.08 26.44
N LYS A 100 -1.92 -10.37 25.42
CA LYS A 100 -2.34 -11.21 24.27
C LYS A 100 -2.80 -12.59 24.72
N SER A 101 -2.08 -13.24 25.64
CA SER A 101 -2.44 -14.57 26.15
C SER A 101 -3.77 -14.59 26.93
N LEU A 102 -4.17 -13.44 27.48
CA LEU A 102 -5.44 -13.24 28.18
C LEU A 102 -6.58 -12.77 27.27
N GLY A 103 -6.34 -12.69 25.93
CA GLY A 103 -7.33 -12.20 24.99
C GLY A 103 -7.58 -10.67 25.05
N ILE A 104 -6.73 -9.95 25.80
CA ILE A 104 -6.77 -8.49 25.86
C ILE A 104 -6.01 -7.98 24.63
N GLY A 105 -6.57 -7.04 23.84
CA GLY A 105 -6.03 -6.50 22.60
C GLY A 105 -4.50 -6.25 22.62
N TRP A 106 -3.92 -5.56 21.63
CA TRP A 106 -2.48 -5.28 21.50
C TRP A 106 -1.67 -6.39 20.81
N GLY A 107 -2.31 -7.48 20.38
CA GLY A 107 -1.65 -8.53 19.59
C GLY A 107 -1.03 -8.03 18.27
N GLN A 108 -1.53 -6.91 17.76
CA GLN A 108 -1.01 -6.20 16.59
C GLN A 108 0.41 -5.61 16.77
N MET A 109 0.94 -5.60 17.99
CA MET A 109 2.31 -5.13 18.27
C MET A 109 3.33 -6.28 18.34
N ILE A 110 2.97 -7.49 17.89
CA ILE A 110 3.83 -8.66 17.87
C ILE A 110 4.00 -9.10 16.43
N HIS A 111 5.20 -8.88 15.89
CA HIS A 111 5.51 -9.01 14.47
C HIS A 111 6.49 -10.14 14.14
N HIS A 112 6.70 -11.08 15.09
CA HIS A 112 7.62 -12.19 14.86
C HIS A 112 7.23 -13.01 13.63
N GLY A 113 8.14 -13.07 12.67
CA GLY A 113 7.95 -13.75 11.40
C GLY A 113 7.35 -12.88 10.29
N ASP A 114 6.95 -11.66 10.58
CA ASP A 114 6.52 -10.66 9.61
C ASP A 114 7.72 -10.01 8.88
N TYR A 115 7.45 -9.10 7.96
CA TYR A 115 8.47 -8.51 7.12
C TYR A 115 8.67 -7.03 7.37
N SER A 116 9.94 -6.61 7.50
CA SER A 116 10.34 -5.22 7.33
C SER A 116 10.87 -5.06 5.90
N LEU A 117 10.14 -4.36 5.05
CA LEU A 117 10.45 -4.32 3.62
C LEU A 117 10.25 -2.94 3.00
N SER A 118 10.70 -2.81 1.76
CA SER A 118 10.42 -1.64 0.93
C SER A 118 9.08 -1.82 0.23
N ILE A 119 8.10 -0.98 0.57
CA ILE A 119 6.78 -0.98 -0.08
C ILE A 119 6.92 -0.70 -1.59
N SER A 120 7.86 0.17 -1.98
CA SER A 120 8.13 0.43 -3.40
C SER A 120 8.59 -0.83 -4.13
N LYS A 121 9.49 -1.63 -3.55
CA LYS A 121 9.92 -2.90 -4.15
C LYS A 121 8.78 -3.92 -4.18
N LEU A 122 8.01 -4.03 -3.10
CA LEU A 122 6.83 -4.90 -3.05
C LEU A 122 5.83 -4.53 -4.14
N THR A 123 5.52 -3.24 -4.30
CA THR A 123 4.58 -2.75 -5.31
C THR A 123 5.04 -3.08 -6.73
N LYS A 124 6.34 -2.93 -7.02
CA LYS A 124 6.91 -3.33 -8.31
C LYS A 124 6.76 -4.83 -8.57
N TRP A 125 7.07 -5.65 -7.59
CA TRP A 125 6.94 -7.09 -7.68
C TRP A 125 5.48 -7.53 -7.86
N LEU A 126 4.55 -7.02 -7.05
CA LEU A 126 3.12 -7.27 -7.23
C LEU A 126 2.61 -6.81 -8.60
N GLY A 127 3.11 -5.69 -9.11
CA GLY A 127 2.78 -5.22 -10.45
C GLY A 127 3.24 -6.17 -11.55
N ASN A 128 4.41 -6.80 -11.40
CA ASN A 128 4.87 -7.82 -12.33
C ASN A 128 3.96 -9.05 -12.29
N ILE A 129 3.60 -9.53 -11.09
CA ILE A 129 2.65 -10.64 -10.90
C ILE A 129 1.28 -10.30 -11.51
N ALA A 130 0.79 -9.08 -11.32
CA ALA A 130 -0.47 -8.62 -11.91
C ALA A 130 -0.43 -8.71 -13.45
N ARG A 131 0.64 -8.21 -14.07
CA ARG A 131 0.83 -8.30 -15.53
C ARG A 131 0.96 -9.75 -16.03
N GLU A 132 1.70 -10.61 -15.32
CA GLU A 132 1.79 -12.05 -15.61
C GLU A 132 0.40 -12.72 -15.58
N ARG A 133 -0.50 -12.23 -14.75
CA ARG A 133 -1.90 -12.68 -14.65
C ARG A 133 -2.85 -12.04 -15.65
N GLY A 134 -2.34 -11.21 -16.56
CA GLY A 134 -3.15 -10.55 -17.59
C GLY A 134 -3.93 -9.34 -17.08
N VAL A 135 -3.45 -8.67 -16.02
CA VAL A 135 -3.93 -7.35 -15.62
C VAL A 135 -3.24 -6.30 -16.49
N GLU A 136 -4.01 -5.40 -17.09
CA GLU A 136 -3.49 -4.23 -17.74
C GLU A 136 -3.11 -3.19 -16.68
N VAL A 137 -1.84 -2.76 -16.65
CA VAL A 137 -1.34 -1.78 -15.67
C VAL A 137 -0.80 -0.57 -16.39
N LEU A 138 -1.56 0.53 -16.33
CA LEU A 138 -1.28 1.81 -16.98
C LEU A 138 -0.67 2.76 -15.96
N THR A 139 0.59 3.12 -16.13
CA THR A 139 1.31 4.09 -15.29
C THR A 139 1.42 5.45 -15.97
N GLY A 140 1.51 6.54 -15.20
CA GLY A 140 1.52 7.92 -15.69
C GLY A 140 0.12 8.49 -15.97
N PHE A 141 -0.93 7.79 -15.58
CA PHE A 141 -2.32 8.19 -15.77
C PHE A 141 -2.99 8.49 -14.46
N ALA A 142 -3.21 9.77 -14.18
CA ALA A 142 -3.97 10.20 -13.02
C ALA A 142 -5.47 10.22 -13.32
N ALA A 143 -6.28 9.74 -12.39
CA ALA A 143 -7.73 9.81 -12.46
C ALA A 143 -8.23 11.19 -11.98
N ASP A 144 -9.21 11.75 -12.66
CA ASP A 144 -9.83 13.03 -12.32
C ASP A 144 -11.14 12.84 -11.54
N HIS A 145 -12.11 12.12 -12.13
CA HIS A 145 -13.39 11.85 -11.47
C HIS A 145 -14.01 10.53 -11.94
N VAL A 146 -14.87 9.97 -11.08
CA VAL A 146 -15.72 8.81 -11.44
C VAL A 146 -16.84 9.29 -12.33
N VAL A 147 -17.02 8.64 -13.47
CA VAL A 147 -18.13 8.91 -14.38
C VAL A 147 -19.38 8.18 -13.86
N LEU A 148 -20.45 8.93 -13.64
CA LEU A 148 -21.75 8.41 -13.22
C LEU A 148 -22.75 8.51 -14.33
N ASP A 149 -23.64 7.52 -14.45
CA ASP A 149 -24.79 7.58 -15.35
C ASP A 149 -25.96 8.40 -14.74
N GLY A 150 -27.04 8.52 -15.48
CA GLY A 150 -28.22 9.24 -15.04
C GLY A 150 -28.95 8.63 -13.83
N ALA A 151 -28.60 7.41 -13.43
CA ALA A 151 -29.09 6.74 -12.23
C ALA A 151 -28.10 6.84 -11.03
N GLY A 152 -26.95 7.50 -11.23
CA GLY A 152 -25.91 7.63 -10.22
C GLY A 152 -24.99 6.41 -10.10
N MET A 153 -25.01 5.50 -11.06
CA MET A 153 -24.14 4.33 -11.08
C MET A 153 -22.78 4.67 -11.73
N ALA A 154 -21.70 4.19 -11.15
CA ALA A 154 -20.37 4.35 -11.72
C ALA A 154 -20.24 3.55 -13.02
N THR A 155 -19.88 4.22 -14.10
CA THR A 155 -19.67 3.64 -15.44
C THR A 155 -18.24 3.69 -15.92
N GLY A 156 -17.35 4.30 -15.14
CA GLY A 156 -15.94 4.43 -15.47
C GLY A 156 -15.24 5.54 -14.71
N VAL A 157 -14.08 5.93 -15.22
CA VAL A 157 -13.28 7.02 -14.67
C VAL A 157 -12.73 7.88 -15.79
N LYS A 158 -12.85 9.20 -15.66
CA LYS A 158 -12.18 10.18 -16.52
C LYS A 158 -10.75 10.37 -16.03
N LEU A 159 -9.81 10.34 -16.96
CA LEU A 159 -8.40 10.65 -16.67
C LEU A 159 -8.17 12.18 -16.70
N VAL A 160 -7.14 12.62 -16.00
CA VAL A 160 -6.72 14.02 -15.99
C VAL A 160 -6.16 14.41 -17.35
N ASP A 161 -6.52 15.59 -17.84
CA ASP A 161 -5.91 16.19 -19.01
C ASP A 161 -4.40 16.37 -18.79
N GLN A 162 -3.61 16.07 -19.80
CA GLN A 162 -2.15 16.24 -19.76
C GLN A 162 -1.73 17.52 -20.50
N GLY A 163 -0.54 18.04 -20.16
CA GLY A 163 -0.01 19.25 -20.81
C GLY A 163 -0.77 20.54 -20.46
N ILE A 164 -1.25 20.63 -19.22
CA ILE A 164 -1.80 21.86 -18.63
C ILE A 164 -0.79 22.41 -17.62
N ASP A 165 -0.50 23.72 -17.67
CA ASP A 165 0.36 24.39 -16.70
C ASP A 165 -0.37 24.66 -15.38
N LYS A 166 0.35 25.24 -14.40
CA LYS A 166 -0.20 25.53 -13.07
C LYS A 166 -1.28 26.62 -13.09
N GLU A 167 -1.32 27.43 -14.10
CA GLU A 167 -2.29 28.50 -14.34
C GLU A 167 -3.50 28.01 -15.13
N GLY A 168 -3.51 26.73 -15.58
CA GLY A 168 -4.62 26.11 -16.30
C GLY A 168 -4.55 26.29 -17.83
N HIS A 169 -3.43 26.78 -18.38
CA HIS A 169 -3.29 26.96 -19.82
C HIS A 169 -2.79 25.70 -20.52
N LYS A 170 -3.42 25.37 -21.66
CA LYS A 170 -3.01 24.26 -22.51
C LYS A 170 -1.66 24.52 -23.15
N GLN A 171 -0.73 23.62 -22.95
CA GLN A 171 0.60 23.65 -23.54
C GLN A 171 0.61 22.97 -24.93
N PRO A 172 1.67 23.09 -25.75
CA PRO A 172 1.75 22.44 -27.06
C PRO A 172 1.61 20.91 -27.03
N ASN A 173 1.89 20.27 -25.90
CA ASN A 173 1.74 18.85 -25.66
C ASN A 173 0.42 18.50 -24.95
N TYR A 174 -0.58 19.36 -25.01
CA TYR A 174 -1.89 19.10 -24.41
C TYR A 174 -2.53 17.86 -25.03
N VAL A 175 -2.99 16.96 -24.17
CA VAL A 175 -3.80 15.80 -24.52
C VAL A 175 -4.98 15.75 -23.55
N GLU A 176 -6.18 15.73 -24.10
CA GLU A 176 -7.38 15.54 -23.30
C GLU A 176 -7.37 14.14 -22.66
N GLY A 177 -7.67 14.07 -21.35
CA GLY A 177 -7.82 12.79 -20.65
C GLY A 177 -8.97 11.98 -21.23
N GLU A 178 -8.78 10.71 -21.45
CA GLU A 178 -9.82 9.81 -21.92
C GLU A 178 -10.66 9.30 -20.75
N ALA A 179 -11.90 8.88 -21.03
CA ALA A 179 -12.72 8.14 -20.09
C ALA A 179 -12.50 6.63 -20.31
N ILE A 180 -12.16 5.93 -19.24
CA ILE A 180 -12.07 4.47 -19.25
C ILE A 180 -13.39 3.93 -18.71
N GLU A 181 -14.14 3.23 -19.57
CA GLU A 181 -15.41 2.62 -19.20
C GLU A 181 -15.19 1.33 -18.40
N ALA A 182 -15.98 1.12 -17.37
CA ALA A 182 -15.93 -0.09 -16.55
C ALA A 182 -17.25 -0.36 -15.85
N ASN A 183 -17.63 -1.63 -15.76
CA ASN A 183 -18.81 -2.05 -14.99
C ASN A 183 -18.62 -1.94 -13.47
N PHE A 184 -17.36 -1.97 -13.01
CA PHE A 184 -17.00 -1.81 -11.60
C PHE A 184 -15.72 -0.97 -11.48
N VAL A 185 -15.74 -0.03 -10.54
CA VAL A 185 -14.59 0.81 -10.19
C VAL A 185 -14.18 0.51 -8.76
N VAL A 186 -12.89 0.24 -8.56
CA VAL A 186 -12.27 0.04 -7.26
C VAL A 186 -11.38 1.24 -6.96
N LEU A 187 -11.67 1.99 -5.92
CA LEU A 187 -10.87 3.13 -5.49
C LEU A 187 -9.83 2.67 -4.46
N ALA A 188 -8.55 2.66 -4.86
CA ALA A 188 -7.43 2.17 -4.07
C ALA A 188 -6.30 3.22 -3.96
N GLU A 189 -6.66 4.48 -3.80
CA GLU A 189 -5.78 5.64 -3.88
C GLU A 189 -4.93 5.90 -2.63
N GLY A 190 -5.11 5.11 -1.58
CA GLY A 190 -4.43 5.30 -0.30
C GLY A 190 -5.10 6.33 0.61
N CYS A 191 -4.34 6.89 1.55
CA CYS A 191 -4.89 7.75 2.60
C CYS A 191 -5.40 9.11 2.11
N ASP A 192 -4.81 9.67 1.07
CA ASP A 192 -5.22 10.99 0.54
C ASP A 192 -6.49 10.91 -0.30
N GLY A 193 -6.69 9.83 -1.06
CA GLY A 193 -7.91 9.47 -1.76
C GLY A 193 -8.62 10.62 -2.48
N LEU A 194 -7.90 11.42 -3.28
CA LEU A 194 -8.43 12.65 -3.87
C LEU A 194 -9.68 12.43 -4.74
N LEU A 195 -9.66 11.37 -5.55
CA LEU A 195 -10.83 10.96 -6.34
C LEU A 195 -11.93 10.42 -5.43
N THR A 196 -11.56 9.66 -4.42
CA THR A 196 -12.48 9.08 -3.43
C THR A 196 -13.24 10.18 -2.69
N GLU A 197 -12.57 11.25 -2.25
CA GLU A 197 -13.22 12.39 -1.59
C GLU A 197 -14.23 13.09 -2.52
N ARG A 198 -13.84 13.35 -3.75
CA ARG A 198 -14.76 13.92 -4.76
C ARG A 198 -15.96 13.03 -5.04
N PHE A 199 -15.74 11.72 -5.09
CA PHE A 199 -16.82 10.74 -5.29
C PHE A 199 -17.78 10.72 -4.10
N VAL A 200 -17.27 10.70 -2.87
CA VAL A 200 -18.08 10.75 -1.63
C VAL A 200 -18.96 12.00 -1.61
N GLU A 201 -18.40 13.17 -1.95
CA GLU A 201 -19.12 14.43 -2.03
C GLU A 201 -20.20 14.38 -3.15
N ALA A 202 -19.83 13.98 -4.36
CA ALA A 202 -20.73 13.92 -5.51
C ALA A 202 -21.87 12.92 -5.33
N ALA A 203 -21.63 11.80 -4.63
CA ALA A 203 -22.62 10.77 -4.32
C ALA A 203 -23.43 11.09 -3.05
N GLY A 204 -23.14 12.19 -2.36
CA GLY A 204 -23.83 12.56 -1.12
C GLY A 204 -23.67 11.55 0.01
N LEU A 205 -22.54 10.85 0.06
CA LEU A 205 -22.27 9.85 1.09
C LEU A 205 -21.80 10.52 2.38
N GLU A 206 -22.38 10.10 3.49
CA GLU A 206 -21.98 10.56 4.81
C GLU A 206 -21.01 9.56 5.45
N ARG A 207 -20.03 10.07 6.18
CA ARG A 207 -19.11 9.26 6.98
C ARG A 207 -19.68 9.01 8.37
N GLU A 208 -19.67 7.78 8.82
CA GLU A 208 -20.07 7.42 10.18
C GLU A 208 -19.03 7.90 11.22
N SER A 209 -17.78 8.06 10.83
CA SER A 209 -16.70 8.52 11.72
C SER A 209 -15.71 9.41 10.98
N HIS A 210 -15.04 10.28 11.73
CA HIS A 210 -13.96 11.10 11.17
C HIS A 210 -12.71 10.24 10.90
N GLN A 211 -12.09 10.46 9.75
CA GLN A 211 -10.78 9.89 9.46
C GLN A 211 -9.71 10.61 10.28
N LEU A 212 -8.88 9.84 10.96
CA LEU A 212 -7.72 10.37 11.68
C LEU A 212 -6.47 10.22 10.82
N TYR A 213 -5.74 11.32 10.66
CA TYR A 213 -4.47 11.35 9.96
C TYR A 213 -3.33 11.46 10.96
N SER A 214 -2.30 10.65 10.76
CA SER A 214 -1.06 10.74 11.52
C SER A 214 0.09 11.13 10.58
N ILE A 215 0.93 12.05 11.02
CA ILE A 215 2.13 12.44 10.29
C ILE A 215 3.29 11.61 10.81
N GLY A 216 3.98 10.93 9.89
CA GLY A 216 5.20 10.17 10.18
C GLY A 216 6.40 10.77 9.47
N VAL A 217 7.55 10.75 10.14
CA VAL A 217 8.84 11.07 9.54
C VAL A 217 9.67 9.80 9.46
N LYS A 218 10.26 9.55 8.29
CA LYS A 218 11.14 8.41 8.07
C LYS A 218 12.58 8.88 7.89
N GLU A 219 13.48 8.22 8.58
CA GLU A 219 14.91 8.40 8.41
C GLU A 219 15.60 7.06 8.15
N LEU A 220 16.54 7.04 7.21
CA LEU A 220 17.39 5.88 6.93
C LEU A 220 18.81 6.18 7.43
N ILE A 221 19.23 5.47 8.47
CA ILE A 221 20.52 5.70 9.12
C ILE A 221 21.50 4.60 8.74
N LYS A 222 22.65 4.98 8.14
CA LYS A 222 23.75 4.07 7.89
C LYS A 222 24.60 3.97 9.16
N VAL A 223 24.81 2.75 9.62
CA VAL A 223 25.60 2.47 10.85
C VAL A 223 26.83 1.63 10.51
N THR A 224 27.82 1.62 11.41
CA THR A 224 28.99 0.74 11.30
C THR A 224 28.62 -0.71 11.60
N PRO A 225 29.43 -1.70 11.16
CA PRO A 225 29.21 -3.11 11.51
C PRO A 225 29.10 -3.36 13.02
N GLU A 226 29.93 -2.65 13.84
CA GLU A 226 29.90 -2.78 15.30
C GLU A 226 28.59 -2.22 15.91
N GLN A 227 28.09 -1.11 15.37
CA GLN A 227 26.80 -0.55 15.79
C GLN A 227 25.66 -1.47 15.38
N TYR A 228 25.72 -2.01 14.15
CA TYR A 228 24.73 -2.95 13.66
C TYR A 228 24.66 -4.23 14.49
N ALA A 229 25.83 -4.77 14.90
CA ALA A 229 25.88 -5.96 15.77
C ALA A 229 25.18 -5.73 17.12
N LYS A 230 25.22 -4.50 17.66
CA LYS A 230 24.49 -4.13 18.90
C LYS A 230 22.98 -4.05 18.69
N PHE A 231 22.53 -3.71 17.49
CA PHE A 231 21.10 -3.55 17.18
C PHE A 231 20.41 -4.88 16.86
N SER A 232 21.15 -5.85 16.37
CA SER A 232 20.74 -7.13 15.79
C SER A 232 19.89 -7.00 14.52
N ARG A 233 20.12 -7.93 13.59
CA ARG A 233 19.33 -8.03 12.35
C ARG A 233 17.93 -8.53 12.69
N GLY A 234 16.91 -8.07 11.94
CA GLY A 234 15.53 -8.51 12.13
C GLY A 234 14.84 -7.98 13.40
N ARG A 235 15.46 -7.02 14.08
CA ARG A 235 14.88 -6.41 15.28
C ARG A 235 13.98 -5.23 14.94
N VAL A 236 12.78 -5.21 15.48
CA VAL A 236 11.88 -4.07 15.48
C VAL A 236 11.72 -3.55 16.91
N VAL A 237 11.81 -2.25 17.08
CA VAL A 237 11.63 -1.56 18.37
C VAL A 237 10.52 -0.53 18.21
N HIS A 238 9.43 -0.72 18.94
CA HIS A 238 8.41 0.31 19.11
C HIS A 238 8.75 1.10 20.37
N ALA A 239 8.96 2.40 20.23
CA ALA A 239 9.24 3.28 21.35
C ALA A 239 8.14 4.31 21.51
N MET A 240 7.65 4.49 22.72
CA MET A 240 6.61 5.47 23.06
C MET A 240 6.99 6.22 24.34
N GLY A 241 6.50 7.42 24.47
CA GLY A 241 6.81 8.30 25.58
C GLY A 241 7.63 9.52 25.16
N TYR A 242 8.22 10.21 26.12
CA TYR A 242 9.01 11.46 26.08
C TYR A 242 9.11 12.15 24.75
#